data_637364f5d6481022c337e7e86cf3aa21
#
_entry.id   637364f5d6481022c337e7e86cf3aa21
#
_cell.length_a   1.000
_cell.length_b   1.000
_cell.length_c   1.000
_cell.angle_alpha   90.00
_cell.angle_beta   90.00
_cell.angle_gamma   90.00
#
_symmetry.space_group_name_H-M   'P 1'
#
loop_
_entity.id
_entity.type
_entity.pdbx_description
1 polymer ?
#
loop_
_entity_poly.entity_id
_entity_poly.type
_entity_poly.pdbx_seq_one_letter_code
_entity_poly.pdbx_strand_id
1 'polypeptide(L)'
;MGRAGSGRPTIADVAARAGVSVGAVSAAVNGKGRLSEATRLRVLAAAAELGWAPSAAAVALRGARVGALGLVLRRDPDLLSSDPHFAQLITGVESALAPLGWGLLLHLVDDGGEERAYRALAAGRRVDGVVLTESRVRDPRFALLRELGLPAALVGTPWRPDPVPTVRARDQHRGITRAVEHLVGLGHRRFGHVSGPEDRVHTRRRRAALRRALGAHGLVPVCVRASGFDPGAAAVAARELLTSAERPTAVLFANDSMAAAGLVTARRLGIDVPGELSVVGHDDLPLCELLHPALTTVRQDLVGLGRAAAVTLLAGLGVVDGAGLEEVRPPELVVRESTGPAPR
;
A
#
# COMPACT_ATOMS: atom_id res chain seq x y z
N MET A 1 -43.14 33.17 13.64
CA MET A 1 -42.37 32.73 12.49
C MET A 1 -40.88 32.74 12.88
N GLY A 2 -40.38 31.59 13.34
CA GLY A 2 -38.99 31.45 13.78
C GLY A 2 -38.08 31.16 12.61
N ARG A 3 -36.96 31.87 12.51
CA ARG A 3 -35.90 31.66 11.50
C ARG A 3 -35.40 30.21 11.57
N ALA A 4 -35.65 29.46 10.52
CA ALA A 4 -34.93 28.20 10.25
C ALA A 4 -33.45 28.56 9.96
N GLY A 5 -32.59 28.39 10.96
CA GLY A 5 -31.14 28.50 10.80
C GLY A 5 -30.61 27.33 9.98
N SER A 6 -29.97 27.61 8.86
CA SER A 6 -29.31 26.65 7.96
C SER A 6 -27.99 26.13 8.54
N GLY A 7 -27.92 25.82 9.81
CA GLY A 7 -26.74 25.30 10.50
C GLY A 7 -26.88 23.77 10.72
N ARG A 8 -25.75 23.03 10.62
CA ARG A 8 -25.71 21.62 11.05
C ARG A 8 -26.23 21.50 12.48
N PRO A 9 -27.10 20.49 12.80
CA PRO A 9 -27.58 20.27 14.17
C PRO A 9 -26.42 20.16 15.15
N THR A 10 -26.61 20.73 16.35
CA THR A 10 -25.60 20.75 17.40
C THR A 10 -25.99 19.80 18.55
N ILE A 11 -25.05 19.53 19.46
CA ILE A 11 -25.33 18.74 20.66
C ILE A 11 -26.42 19.39 21.52
N ALA A 12 -26.55 20.72 21.48
CA ALA A 12 -27.60 21.46 22.20
C ALA A 12 -28.99 21.19 21.59
N ASP A 13 -29.09 21.08 20.28
CA ASP A 13 -30.34 20.74 19.59
C ASP A 13 -30.81 19.32 19.93
N VAL A 14 -29.89 18.37 20.02
CA VAL A 14 -30.16 17.00 20.49
C VAL A 14 -30.61 16.99 21.95
N ALA A 15 -29.97 17.75 22.80
CA ALA A 15 -30.34 17.89 24.22
C ALA A 15 -31.75 18.44 24.38
N ALA A 16 -32.08 19.50 23.64
CA ALA A 16 -33.41 20.09 23.61
C ALA A 16 -34.48 19.11 23.10
N ARG A 17 -34.18 18.41 22.00
CA ARG A 17 -35.09 17.42 21.38
C ARG A 17 -35.33 16.20 22.27
N ALA A 18 -34.31 15.74 22.99
CA ALA A 18 -34.41 14.60 23.91
C ALA A 18 -34.92 14.97 25.30
N GLY A 19 -35.05 16.26 25.63
CA GLY A 19 -35.45 16.72 26.94
C GLY A 19 -34.43 16.40 28.05
N VAL A 20 -33.13 16.55 27.76
CA VAL A 20 -32.03 16.26 28.70
C VAL A 20 -30.95 17.33 28.66
N SER A 21 -30.00 17.32 29.61
CA SER A 21 -28.86 18.23 29.56
C SER A 21 -27.87 17.83 28.46
N VAL A 22 -27.06 18.78 27.98
CA VAL A 22 -25.94 18.54 27.05
C VAL A 22 -24.97 17.49 27.60
N GLY A 23 -24.75 17.49 28.94
CA GLY A 23 -23.95 16.46 29.61
C GLY A 23 -24.54 15.07 29.51
N ALA A 24 -25.87 14.93 29.58
CA ALA A 24 -26.55 13.64 29.41
C ALA A 24 -26.45 13.13 27.95
N VAL A 25 -26.59 14.01 26.95
CA VAL A 25 -26.36 13.66 25.55
C VAL A 25 -24.93 13.15 25.37
N SER A 26 -23.95 13.87 25.90
CA SER A 26 -22.54 13.44 25.87
C SER A 26 -22.31 12.09 26.54
N ALA A 27 -22.96 11.84 27.68
CA ALA A 27 -22.85 10.57 28.40
C ALA A 27 -23.51 9.42 27.63
N ALA A 28 -24.69 9.64 27.04
CA ALA A 28 -25.42 8.63 26.22
C ALA A 28 -24.65 8.18 25.01
N VAL A 29 -24.07 9.12 24.27
CA VAL A 29 -23.32 8.86 23.03
C VAL A 29 -21.96 8.20 23.31
N ASN A 30 -21.33 8.53 24.43
CA ASN A 30 -19.99 7.99 24.77
C ASN A 30 -20.05 6.72 25.64
N GLY A 31 -21.20 6.21 25.98
CA GLY A 31 -21.33 5.04 26.84
C GLY A 31 -20.80 5.23 28.28
N LYS A 32 -20.58 6.49 28.72
CA LYS A 32 -20.03 6.86 30.02
C LYS A 32 -21.11 7.50 30.91
N GLY A 33 -21.15 7.10 32.16
CA GLY A 33 -22.09 7.64 33.15
C GLY A 33 -23.28 6.73 33.45
N ARG A 34 -23.97 7.00 34.58
CA ARG A 34 -25.18 6.25 35.00
C ARG A 34 -26.42 6.88 34.36
N LEU A 35 -26.67 6.58 33.10
CA LEU A 35 -27.94 6.91 32.45
C LEU A 35 -28.84 5.69 32.42
N SER A 36 -30.15 5.88 32.60
CA SER A 36 -31.11 4.79 32.36
C SER A 36 -31.13 4.43 30.87
N GLU A 37 -31.37 3.17 30.57
CA GLU A 37 -31.48 2.69 29.18
C GLU A 37 -32.53 3.46 28.38
N ALA A 38 -33.66 3.76 29.01
CA ALA A 38 -34.73 4.59 28.43
C ALA A 38 -34.24 6.01 28.05
N THR A 39 -33.41 6.63 28.88
CA THR A 39 -32.84 7.94 28.57
C THR A 39 -31.82 7.84 27.42
N ARG A 40 -31.01 6.80 27.42
CA ARG A 40 -30.04 6.55 26.35
C ARG A 40 -30.72 6.36 24.99
N LEU A 41 -31.74 5.50 24.91
CA LEU A 41 -32.51 5.28 23.68
C LEU A 41 -33.18 6.56 23.19
N ARG A 42 -33.74 7.39 24.08
CA ARG A 42 -34.35 8.66 23.73
C ARG A 42 -33.35 9.66 23.13
N VAL A 43 -32.14 9.73 23.67
CA VAL A 43 -31.07 10.57 23.13
C VAL A 43 -30.61 10.08 21.74
N LEU A 44 -30.42 8.78 21.57
CA LEU A 44 -30.01 8.21 20.29
C LEU A 44 -31.08 8.40 19.21
N ALA A 45 -32.37 8.26 19.56
CA ALA A 45 -33.46 8.55 18.64
C ALA A 45 -33.50 10.02 18.22
N ALA A 46 -33.36 10.95 19.17
CA ALA A 46 -33.31 12.39 18.88
C ALA A 46 -32.10 12.78 18.01
N ALA A 47 -30.92 12.15 18.21
CA ALA A 47 -29.75 12.34 17.38
C ALA A 47 -30.00 11.85 15.94
N ALA A 48 -30.60 10.68 15.77
CA ALA A 48 -30.95 10.11 14.48
C ALA A 48 -31.97 10.96 13.72
N GLU A 49 -33.04 11.43 14.39
CA GLU A 49 -34.06 12.32 13.80
C GLU A 49 -33.44 13.63 13.27
N LEU A 50 -32.49 14.19 14.00
CA LEU A 50 -31.82 15.45 13.63
C LEU A 50 -30.67 15.24 12.64
N GLY A 51 -30.32 13.99 12.31
CA GLY A 51 -29.12 13.69 11.51
C GLY A 51 -27.82 14.16 12.18
N TRP A 52 -27.81 14.22 13.52
CA TRP A 52 -26.65 14.69 14.27
C TRP A 52 -25.73 13.53 14.65
N ALA A 53 -24.44 13.74 14.39
CA ALA A 53 -23.35 12.90 14.92
C ALA A 53 -22.31 13.77 15.62
N PRO A 54 -21.62 13.25 16.65
CA PRO A 54 -20.51 13.97 17.29
C PRO A 54 -19.47 14.36 16.24
N SER A 55 -18.98 15.61 16.30
CA SER A 55 -17.87 15.99 15.41
C SER A 55 -16.58 15.27 15.82
N ALA A 56 -15.78 14.86 14.82
CA ALA A 56 -14.49 14.22 15.05
C ALA A 56 -13.58 15.06 15.96
N ALA A 57 -13.64 16.40 15.82
CA ALA A 57 -12.93 17.32 16.71
C ALA A 57 -13.41 17.27 18.17
N ALA A 58 -14.72 17.15 18.41
CA ALA A 58 -15.28 17.04 19.77
C ALA A 58 -14.97 15.67 20.40
N VAL A 59 -14.87 14.63 19.60
CA VAL A 59 -14.44 13.28 20.01
C VAL A 59 -12.95 13.29 20.36
N ALA A 60 -12.12 13.89 19.51
CA ALA A 60 -10.67 14.02 19.70
C ALA A 60 -10.28 14.84 20.94
N LEU A 61 -11.00 15.96 21.24
CA LEU A 61 -10.76 16.79 22.42
C LEU A 61 -10.94 16.05 23.74
N ARG A 62 -11.67 14.94 23.75
CA ARG A 62 -11.96 14.15 24.97
C ARG A 62 -11.05 12.92 25.12
N GLY A 63 -10.00 12.80 24.31
CA GLY A 63 -9.09 11.66 24.34
C GLY A 63 -9.70 10.37 23.79
N ALA A 64 -10.87 10.44 23.15
CA ALA A 64 -11.46 9.32 22.43
C ALA A 64 -10.80 9.17 21.05
N ARG A 65 -10.81 7.94 20.51
CA ARG A 65 -10.29 7.67 19.17
C ARG A 65 -11.11 8.36 18.09
N VAL A 66 -10.43 8.75 17.01
CA VAL A 66 -11.06 9.37 15.84
C VAL A 66 -11.77 8.32 14.98
N GLY A 67 -11.31 7.07 15.03
CA GLY A 67 -11.81 5.99 14.18
C GLY A 67 -11.28 6.09 12.76
N ALA A 68 -10.03 6.51 12.60
CA ALA A 68 -9.40 6.61 11.29
C ALA A 68 -7.92 6.22 11.34
N LEU A 69 -7.45 5.54 10.29
CA LEU A 69 -6.03 5.36 10.01
C LEU A 69 -5.60 6.29 8.87
N GLY A 70 -4.32 6.67 8.87
CA GLY A 70 -3.73 7.49 7.82
C GLY A 70 -2.84 6.68 6.88
N LEU A 71 -2.83 7.07 5.61
CA LEU A 71 -1.87 6.61 4.61
C LEU A 71 -1.34 7.84 3.87
N VAL A 72 -0.06 8.15 4.05
CA VAL A 72 0.60 9.26 3.35
C VAL A 72 1.48 8.66 2.26
N LEU A 73 1.17 8.96 1.01
CA LEU A 73 1.91 8.49 -0.15
C LEU A 73 2.63 9.66 -0.83
N ARG A 74 3.95 9.55 -0.92
CA ARG A 74 4.78 10.48 -1.71
C ARG A 74 4.80 10.00 -3.15
N ARG A 75 3.80 10.44 -3.92
CA ARG A 75 3.59 10.05 -5.31
C ARG A 75 2.99 11.20 -6.11
N ASP A 76 3.39 11.29 -7.36
CA ASP A 76 2.65 12.05 -8.35
C ASP A 76 1.23 11.44 -8.46
N PRO A 77 0.16 12.27 -8.44
CA PRO A 77 -1.21 11.80 -8.61
C PRO A 77 -1.42 10.95 -9.87
N ASP A 78 -0.73 11.27 -10.96
CA ASP A 78 -0.83 10.53 -12.22
C ASP A 78 -0.24 9.11 -12.09
N LEU A 79 0.82 8.94 -11.29
CA LEU A 79 1.39 7.62 -11.01
C LEU A 79 0.48 6.77 -10.12
N LEU A 80 -0.29 7.37 -9.20
CA LEU A 80 -1.24 6.61 -8.39
C LEU A 80 -2.36 6.01 -9.26
N SER A 81 -2.81 6.74 -10.27
CA SER A 81 -3.85 6.28 -11.20
C SER A 81 -3.36 5.19 -12.15
N SER A 82 -2.08 5.21 -12.50
CA SER A 82 -1.46 4.27 -13.45
C SER A 82 -0.85 3.02 -12.79
N ASP A 83 -0.73 2.99 -11.45
CA ASP A 83 -0.19 1.85 -10.70
C ASP A 83 -1.22 1.29 -9.71
N PRO A 84 -1.98 0.25 -10.10
CA PRO A 84 -3.00 -0.39 -9.25
C PRO A 84 -2.47 -1.08 -7.98
N HIS A 85 -1.16 -1.15 -7.77
CA HIS A 85 -0.54 -1.71 -6.57
C HIS A 85 -1.11 -1.10 -5.28
N PHE A 86 -1.20 0.24 -5.23
CA PHE A 86 -1.75 0.92 -4.05
C PHE A 86 -3.26 0.72 -3.89
N ALA A 87 -4.00 0.58 -4.99
CA ALA A 87 -5.43 0.31 -4.92
C ALA A 87 -5.72 -1.03 -4.23
N GLN A 88 -4.96 -2.09 -4.54
CA GLN A 88 -5.07 -3.38 -3.86
C GLN A 88 -4.69 -3.30 -2.38
N LEU A 89 -3.60 -2.59 -2.05
CA LEU A 89 -3.19 -2.37 -0.66
C LEU A 89 -4.27 -1.62 0.13
N ILE A 90 -4.82 -0.54 -0.43
CA ILE A 90 -5.92 0.25 0.16
C ILE A 90 -7.16 -0.63 0.37
N THR A 91 -7.53 -1.47 -0.61
CA THR A 91 -8.62 -2.43 -0.47
C THR A 91 -8.41 -3.34 0.74
N GLY A 92 -7.18 -3.82 0.95
CA GLY A 92 -6.83 -4.62 2.12
C GLY A 92 -7.00 -3.86 3.43
N VAL A 93 -6.51 -2.62 3.52
CA VAL A 93 -6.67 -1.76 4.69
C VAL A 93 -8.14 -1.52 4.98
N GLU A 94 -8.92 -1.08 3.99
CA GLU A 94 -10.35 -0.80 4.13
C GLU A 94 -11.15 -2.04 4.55
N SER A 95 -10.79 -3.24 4.06
CA SER A 95 -11.45 -4.48 4.46
C SER A 95 -11.36 -4.78 5.98
N ALA A 96 -10.33 -4.26 6.65
CA ALA A 96 -10.17 -4.36 8.10
C ALA A 96 -10.88 -3.22 8.84
N LEU A 97 -10.99 -2.04 8.26
CA LEU A 97 -11.56 -0.85 8.88
C LEU A 97 -13.09 -0.79 8.78
N ALA A 98 -13.64 -1.12 7.63
CA ALA A 98 -15.07 -0.99 7.34
C ALA A 98 -16.00 -1.71 8.33
N PRO A 99 -15.71 -2.96 8.78
CA PRO A 99 -16.56 -3.65 9.78
C PRO A 99 -16.59 -2.95 11.14
N LEU A 100 -15.60 -2.11 11.44
CA LEU A 100 -15.49 -1.35 12.69
C LEU A 100 -16.06 0.07 12.57
N GLY A 101 -16.54 0.47 11.38
CA GLY A 101 -16.96 1.84 11.10
C GLY A 101 -15.79 2.84 11.10
N TRP A 102 -14.57 2.35 10.92
CA TRP A 102 -13.36 3.18 10.79
C TRP A 102 -13.16 3.58 9.33
N GLY A 103 -12.39 4.65 9.10
CA GLY A 103 -12.06 5.12 7.76
C GLY A 103 -10.55 5.20 7.50
N LEU A 104 -10.18 5.26 6.23
CA LEU A 104 -8.82 5.54 5.79
C LEU A 104 -8.71 6.98 5.28
N LEU A 105 -7.77 7.75 5.84
CA LEU A 105 -7.46 9.08 5.37
C LEU A 105 -6.20 9.01 4.50
N LEU A 106 -6.39 9.17 3.20
CA LEU A 106 -5.32 9.18 2.21
C LEU A 106 -4.82 10.61 1.96
N HIS A 107 -3.51 10.81 2.07
CA HIS A 107 -2.81 12.02 1.65
C HIS A 107 -1.82 11.71 0.54
N LEU A 108 -1.98 12.36 -0.60
CA LEU A 108 -0.94 12.40 -1.63
C LEU A 108 -0.10 13.64 -1.41
N VAL A 109 1.21 13.48 -1.41
CA VAL A 109 2.16 14.56 -1.17
C VAL A 109 3.29 14.52 -2.20
N ASP A 110 3.80 15.70 -2.52
CA ASP A 110 5.01 15.90 -3.31
C ASP A 110 6.28 15.61 -2.50
N ASP A 111 7.43 15.78 -3.16
CA ASP A 111 8.73 15.69 -2.50
C ASP A 111 8.85 16.75 -1.41
N GLY A 112 9.12 16.31 -0.18
CA GLY A 112 9.21 17.14 1.01
C GLY A 112 7.89 17.38 1.75
N GLY A 113 6.73 17.01 1.20
CA GLY A 113 5.41 17.21 1.84
C GLY A 113 5.09 16.24 2.97
N GLU A 114 5.78 15.10 3.08
CA GLU A 114 5.45 14.04 4.05
C GLU A 114 5.53 14.50 5.51
N GLU A 115 6.61 15.16 5.91
CA GLU A 115 6.77 15.63 7.28
C GLU A 115 5.63 16.57 7.67
N ARG A 116 5.31 17.55 6.81
CA ARG A 116 4.20 18.48 7.03
C ARG A 116 2.86 17.75 7.15
N ALA A 117 2.62 16.72 6.31
CA ALA A 117 1.40 15.91 6.37
C ALA A 117 1.29 15.15 7.71
N TYR A 118 2.35 14.47 8.15
CA TYR A 118 2.32 13.75 9.43
C TYR A 118 2.15 14.71 10.63
N ARG A 119 2.84 15.85 10.65
CA ARG A 119 2.65 16.87 11.70
C ARG A 119 1.22 17.41 11.71
N ALA A 120 0.62 17.65 10.55
CA ALA A 120 -0.78 18.11 10.45
C ALA A 120 -1.78 17.03 10.90
N LEU A 121 -1.54 15.76 10.58
CA LEU A 121 -2.37 14.65 11.03
C LEU A 121 -2.32 14.49 12.55
N ALA A 122 -1.13 14.57 13.15
CA ALA A 122 -0.93 14.44 14.58
C ALA A 122 -1.50 15.64 15.34
N ALA A 123 -1.17 16.88 14.94
CA ALA A 123 -1.64 18.10 15.58
C ALA A 123 -3.17 18.24 15.52
N GLY A 124 -3.76 17.91 14.36
CA GLY A 124 -5.21 17.93 14.17
C GLY A 124 -5.94 16.72 14.75
N ARG A 125 -5.24 15.76 15.33
CA ARG A 125 -5.80 14.47 15.76
C ARG A 125 -6.75 13.87 14.73
N ARG A 126 -6.30 13.83 13.46
CA ARG A 126 -7.15 13.41 12.34
C ARG A 126 -7.14 11.91 12.12
N VAL A 127 -6.18 11.21 12.70
CA VAL A 127 -6.01 9.75 12.63
C VAL A 127 -5.49 9.22 13.97
N ASP A 128 -5.77 7.96 14.27
CA ASP A 128 -5.30 7.26 15.47
C ASP A 128 -3.94 6.57 15.26
N GLY A 129 -3.54 6.40 14.02
CA GLY A 129 -2.28 5.81 13.61
C GLY A 129 -2.12 5.84 12.09
N VAL A 130 -0.96 5.41 11.59
CA VAL A 130 -0.66 5.45 10.16
C VAL A 130 -0.08 4.14 9.64
N VAL A 131 -0.49 3.75 8.45
CA VAL A 131 0.13 2.66 7.68
C VAL A 131 1.29 3.25 6.87
N LEU A 132 2.48 2.72 7.04
CA LEU A 132 3.67 3.06 6.26
C LEU A 132 3.87 2.05 5.14
N THR A 133 4.27 2.53 4.00
CA THR A 133 4.66 1.73 2.83
C THR A 133 6.01 2.22 2.29
N GLU A 134 6.59 1.49 1.37
CA GLU A 134 7.77 1.91 0.60
C GLU A 134 8.92 2.44 1.48
N SER A 135 9.33 1.66 2.48
CA SER A 135 10.44 2.04 3.34
C SER A 135 11.70 2.42 2.55
N ARG A 136 12.40 3.44 3.04
CA ARG A 136 13.59 4.01 2.39
C ARG A 136 14.86 3.68 3.16
N VAL A 137 15.97 3.79 2.46
CA VAL A 137 17.29 3.80 3.09
C VAL A 137 17.38 5.04 3.99
N ARG A 138 17.66 4.84 5.29
CA ARG A 138 17.68 5.91 6.30
C ARG A 138 16.35 6.68 6.38
N ASP A 139 15.25 5.96 6.40
CA ASP A 139 13.90 6.52 6.39
C ASP A 139 13.64 7.44 7.61
N PRO A 140 13.45 8.75 7.41
CA PRO A 140 13.26 9.69 8.51
C PRO A 140 11.89 9.57 9.18
N ARG A 141 10.92 8.91 8.53
CA ARG A 141 9.55 8.81 9.03
C ARG A 141 9.46 8.08 10.37
N PHE A 142 10.32 7.09 10.62
CA PHE A 142 10.31 6.35 11.88
C PHE A 142 10.63 7.23 13.09
N ALA A 143 11.63 8.11 12.97
CA ALA A 143 11.97 9.05 14.04
C ALA A 143 10.87 10.11 14.22
N LEU A 144 10.36 10.65 13.12
CA LEU A 144 9.30 11.65 13.10
C LEU A 144 8.02 11.12 13.78
N LEU A 145 7.57 9.92 13.44
CA LEU A 145 6.34 9.36 14.01
C LEU A 145 6.47 9.07 15.51
N ARG A 146 7.65 8.65 15.96
CA ARG A 146 7.93 8.53 17.41
C ARG A 146 7.90 9.88 18.12
N GLU A 147 8.52 10.92 17.54
CA GLU A 147 8.47 12.29 18.07
C GLU A 147 7.03 12.79 18.21
N LEU A 148 6.19 12.51 17.21
CA LEU A 148 4.78 12.90 17.18
C LEU A 148 3.88 12.04 18.07
N GLY A 149 4.38 10.94 18.64
CA GLY A 149 3.58 9.97 19.36
C GLY A 149 2.48 9.34 18.50
N LEU A 150 2.69 9.25 17.18
CA LEU A 150 1.72 8.72 16.23
C LEU A 150 2.03 7.24 15.93
N PRO A 151 1.19 6.30 16.39
CA PRO A 151 1.37 4.87 16.15
C PRO A 151 1.46 4.55 14.65
N ALA A 152 2.30 3.58 14.31
CA ALA A 152 2.50 3.18 12.91
C ALA A 152 2.66 1.66 12.76
N ALA A 153 2.29 1.14 11.58
CA ALA A 153 2.66 -0.20 11.12
C ALA A 153 3.25 -0.10 9.70
N LEU A 154 4.35 -0.80 9.45
CA LEU A 154 5.04 -0.79 8.16
C LEU A 154 4.68 -2.03 7.32
N VAL A 155 4.19 -1.81 6.11
CA VAL A 155 4.16 -2.85 5.07
C VAL A 155 5.54 -2.96 4.44
N GLY A 156 6.19 -4.11 4.64
CA GLY A 156 7.52 -4.39 4.14
C GLY A 156 8.58 -4.52 5.23
N THR A 157 9.80 -4.12 4.94
CA THR A 157 10.95 -4.28 5.85
C THR A 157 11.67 -2.94 6.00
N PRO A 158 12.03 -2.51 7.21
CA PRO A 158 12.83 -1.30 7.39
C PRO A 158 14.28 -1.52 6.93
N TRP A 159 14.99 -0.44 6.65
CA TRP A 159 16.43 -0.49 6.28
C TRP A 159 17.31 -1.03 7.40
N ARG A 160 17.00 -0.63 8.63
CA ARG A 160 17.62 -1.11 9.87
C ARG A 160 16.53 -1.58 10.82
N PRO A 161 16.82 -2.45 11.78
CA PRO A 161 15.85 -2.81 12.81
C PRO A 161 15.24 -1.55 13.46
N ASP A 162 13.93 -1.52 13.56
CA ASP A 162 13.16 -0.43 14.16
C ASP A 162 11.99 -1.03 14.96
N PRO A 163 11.58 -0.43 16.09
CA PRO A 163 10.46 -0.90 16.91
C PRO A 163 9.10 -0.88 16.22
N VAL A 164 8.95 -0.15 15.10
CA VAL A 164 7.68 -0.09 14.37
C VAL A 164 7.28 -1.50 13.91
N PRO A 165 6.07 -1.98 14.24
CA PRO A 165 5.56 -3.27 13.78
C PRO A 165 5.64 -3.39 12.26
N THR A 166 6.13 -4.52 11.78
CA THR A 166 6.31 -4.77 10.35
C THR A 166 5.47 -5.93 9.85
N VAL A 167 4.78 -5.72 8.75
CA VAL A 167 3.97 -6.73 8.06
C VAL A 167 4.61 -7.08 6.73
N ARG A 168 4.84 -8.36 6.50
CA ARG A 168 5.46 -8.87 5.29
C ARG A 168 5.07 -10.33 5.09
N ALA A 169 5.05 -10.78 3.84
CA ALA A 169 4.91 -12.20 3.54
C ALA A 169 6.13 -12.99 4.03
N ARG A 170 5.92 -14.25 4.41
CA ARG A 170 7.01 -15.21 4.54
C ARG A 170 7.69 -15.37 3.19
N ASP A 171 8.99 -15.64 3.21
CA ASP A 171 9.78 -15.87 1.99
C ASP A 171 9.42 -14.89 0.86
N GLN A 172 9.45 -13.58 1.19
CA GLN A 172 9.06 -12.49 0.28
C GLN A 172 9.84 -12.45 -1.04
N HIS A 173 10.84 -13.32 -1.21
CA HIS A 173 11.65 -13.43 -2.43
C HIS A 173 11.40 -14.72 -3.22
N ARG A 174 10.53 -15.60 -2.74
CA ARG A 174 10.21 -16.88 -3.37
C ARG A 174 9.79 -16.71 -4.84
N GLY A 175 8.94 -15.73 -5.15
CA GLY A 175 8.48 -15.49 -6.51
C GLY A 175 9.62 -15.13 -7.47
N ILE A 176 10.60 -14.33 -7.02
CA ILE A 176 11.79 -13.98 -7.83
C ILE A 176 12.65 -15.22 -8.05
N THR A 177 12.87 -16.04 -7.03
CA THR A 177 13.62 -17.27 -7.15
C THR A 177 12.96 -18.21 -8.17
N ARG A 178 11.63 -18.38 -8.08
CA ARG A 178 10.87 -19.19 -9.03
C ARG A 178 10.89 -18.64 -10.45
N ALA A 179 10.87 -17.31 -10.63
CA ALA A 179 11.00 -16.68 -11.94
C ALA A 179 12.38 -16.99 -12.58
N VAL A 180 13.45 -16.94 -11.79
CA VAL A 180 14.80 -17.29 -12.27
C VAL A 180 14.88 -18.77 -12.61
N GLU A 181 14.41 -19.67 -11.74
CA GLU A 181 14.39 -21.12 -11.98
C GLU A 181 13.62 -21.45 -13.29
N HIS A 182 12.46 -20.83 -13.49
CA HIS A 182 11.65 -20.98 -14.70
C HIS A 182 12.43 -20.56 -15.96
N LEU A 183 13.00 -19.36 -15.96
CA LEU A 183 13.72 -18.84 -17.12
C LEU A 183 15.02 -19.62 -17.40
N VAL A 184 15.76 -20.03 -16.36
CA VAL A 184 16.94 -20.90 -16.51
C VAL A 184 16.56 -22.27 -17.06
N GLY A 185 15.42 -22.83 -16.62
CA GLY A 185 14.84 -24.07 -17.14
C GLY A 185 14.45 -23.96 -18.61
N LEU A 186 14.02 -22.79 -19.09
CA LEU A 186 13.76 -22.47 -20.49
C LEU A 186 15.04 -22.24 -21.32
N GLY A 187 16.22 -22.33 -20.72
CA GLY A 187 17.51 -22.23 -21.40
C GLY A 187 18.12 -20.82 -21.40
N HIS A 188 17.49 -19.81 -20.78
CA HIS A 188 18.05 -18.45 -20.72
C HIS A 188 19.34 -18.39 -19.91
N ARG A 189 20.32 -17.63 -20.43
CA ARG A 189 21.63 -17.40 -19.79
C ARG A 189 22.01 -15.91 -19.71
N ARG A 190 21.39 -15.06 -20.53
CA ARG A 190 21.58 -13.60 -20.53
C ARG A 190 20.36 -12.93 -19.93
N PHE A 191 20.55 -12.33 -18.75
CA PHE A 191 19.48 -11.77 -17.95
C PHE A 191 19.62 -10.26 -17.81
N GLY A 192 18.53 -9.52 -18.01
CA GLY A 192 18.41 -8.12 -17.70
C GLY A 192 17.47 -7.87 -16.52
N HIS A 193 17.64 -6.73 -15.86
CA HIS A 193 16.73 -6.26 -14.82
C HIS A 193 16.52 -4.77 -14.90
N VAL A 194 15.27 -4.36 -15.12
CA VAL A 194 14.86 -2.96 -15.04
C VAL A 194 14.30 -2.72 -13.63
N SER A 195 15.09 -2.05 -12.79
CA SER A 195 14.79 -1.85 -11.36
C SER A 195 14.10 -0.52 -11.08
N GLY A 196 13.46 -0.43 -9.92
CA GLY A 196 12.98 0.84 -9.36
C GLY A 196 14.09 1.64 -8.68
N PRO A 197 13.72 2.73 -7.95
CA PRO A 197 14.65 3.63 -7.28
C PRO A 197 15.51 2.95 -6.22
N GLU A 198 16.78 3.31 -6.17
CA GLU A 198 17.77 2.73 -5.24
C GLU A 198 17.56 3.14 -3.77
N ASP A 199 16.85 4.21 -3.51
CA ASP A 199 16.52 4.64 -2.15
C ASP A 199 15.44 3.76 -1.50
N ARG A 200 14.74 2.91 -2.26
CA ARG A 200 13.72 1.99 -1.76
C ARG A 200 14.34 0.69 -1.26
N VAL A 201 13.98 0.30 -0.04
CA VAL A 201 14.48 -0.93 0.59
C VAL A 201 14.07 -2.17 -0.19
N HIS A 202 12.81 -2.24 -0.65
CA HIS A 202 12.32 -3.37 -1.42
C HIS A 202 13.03 -3.51 -2.79
N THR A 203 13.37 -2.40 -3.46
CA THR A 203 14.17 -2.43 -4.71
C THR A 203 15.52 -3.11 -4.46
N ARG A 204 16.25 -2.68 -3.43
CA ARG A 204 17.56 -3.27 -3.09
C ARG A 204 17.44 -4.75 -2.73
N ARG A 205 16.42 -5.11 -1.95
CA ARG A 205 16.19 -6.50 -1.54
C ARG A 205 15.81 -7.40 -2.72
N ARG A 206 14.91 -6.94 -3.61
CA ARG A 206 14.54 -7.67 -4.83
C ARG A 206 15.75 -7.88 -5.73
N ARG A 207 16.56 -6.85 -5.95
CA ARG A 207 17.81 -6.96 -6.73
C ARG A 207 18.80 -7.92 -6.10
N ALA A 208 18.98 -7.89 -4.78
CA ALA A 208 19.85 -8.84 -4.08
C ALA A 208 19.32 -10.28 -4.19
N ALA A 209 18.00 -10.49 -4.13
CA ALA A 209 17.37 -11.78 -4.32
C ALA A 209 17.58 -12.32 -5.74
N LEU A 210 17.39 -11.46 -6.76
CA LEU A 210 17.65 -11.80 -8.16
C LEU A 210 19.11 -12.22 -8.37
N ARG A 211 20.06 -11.44 -7.86
CA ARG A 211 21.49 -11.76 -7.96
C ARG A 211 21.83 -13.09 -7.28
N ARG A 212 21.25 -13.37 -6.12
CA ARG A 212 21.47 -14.67 -5.44
C ARG A 212 20.89 -15.83 -6.24
N ALA A 213 19.66 -15.68 -6.76
CA ALA A 213 19.02 -16.72 -7.54
C ALA A 213 19.81 -17.03 -8.83
N LEU A 214 20.24 -15.99 -9.56
CA LEU A 214 21.07 -16.17 -10.74
C LEU A 214 22.46 -16.73 -10.39
N GLY A 215 23.07 -16.25 -9.30
CA GLY A 215 24.38 -16.72 -8.84
C GLY A 215 24.41 -18.21 -8.50
N ALA A 216 23.30 -18.79 -8.04
CA ALA A 216 23.17 -20.24 -7.86
C ALA A 216 23.33 -21.05 -9.16
N HIS A 217 23.17 -20.40 -10.32
CA HIS A 217 23.37 -20.96 -11.66
C HIS A 217 24.64 -20.43 -12.36
N GLY A 218 25.52 -19.72 -11.64
CA GLY A 218 26.73 -19.12 -12.20
C GLY A 218 26.46 -17.91 -13.12
N LEU A 219 25.29 -17.27 -13.00
CA LEU A 219 24.84 -16.19 -13.88
C LEU A 219 24.84 -14.83 -13.14
N VAL A 220 25.03 -13.75 -13.89
CA VAL A 220 24.98 -12.37 -13.41
C VAL A 220 24.05 -11.55 -14.29
N PRO A 221 23.12 -10.77 -13.75
CA PRO A 221 22.25 -9.93 -14.56
C PRO A 221 22.95 -8.62 -14.95
N VAL A 222 22.66 -8.14 -16.16
CA VAL A 222 22.87 -6.73 -16.51
C VAL A 222 21.73 -5.93 -15.86
N CYS A 223 22.05 -5.00 -14.96
CA CYS A 223 21.09 -4.16 -14.28
C CYS A 223 21.08 -2.76 -14.88
N VAL A 224 19.92 -2.32 -15.36
CA VAL A 224 19.67 -0.92 -15.71
C VAL A 224 18.69 -0.34 -14.67
N ARG A 225 18.93 0.89 -14.22
CA ARG A 225 18.06 1.56 -13.24
C ARG A 225 17.01 2.38 -13.95
N ALA A 226 15.78 2.31 -13.48
CA ALA A 226 14.76 3.27 -13.85
C ALA A 226 14.65 4.38 -12.78
N SER A 227 14.31 5.58 -13.19
CA SER A 227 14.11 6.73 -12.31
C SER A 227 12.72 6.75 -11.68
N GLY A 228 12.37 5.86 -10.84
CA GLY A 228 11.02 5.72 -10.29
C GLY A 228 10.40 4.40 -10.66
N PHE A 229 9.08 4.26 -10.47
CA PHE A 229 8.27 3.13 -10.95
C PHE A 229 7.42 3.55 -12.17
N ASP A 230 7.87 4.60 -12.85
CA ASP A 230 7.21 5.20 -14.01
C ASP A 230 7.40 4.35 -15.27
N PRO A 231 6.32 4.04 -16.02
CA PRO A 231 6.39 3.29 -17.27
C PRO A 231 7.24 3.98 -18.36
N GLY A 232 7.26 5.32 -18.41
CA GLY A 232 8.05 6.08 -19.37
C GLY A 232 9.55 5.91 -19.13
N ALA A 233 9.99 6.06 -17.88
CA ALA A 233 11.38 5.80 -17.49
C ALA A 233 11.76 4.32 -17.73
N ALA A 234 10.85 3.39 -17.49
CA ALA A 234 11.06 1.98 -17.77
C ALA A 234 11.22 1.69 -19.27
N ALA A 235 10.47 2.38 -20.14
CA ALA A 235 10.62 2.26 -21.57
C ALA A 235 12.01 2.71 -22.08
N VAL A 236 12.55 3.80 -21.49
CA VAL A 236 13.91 4.28 -21.78
C VAL A 236 14.95 3.24 -21.35
N ALA A 237 14.85 2.76 -20.11
CA ALA A 237 15.75 1.75 -19.56
C ALA A 237 15.68 0.41 -20.34
N ALA A 238 14.47 -0.01 -20.73
CA ALA A 238 14.28 -1.20 -21.55
C ALA A 238 14.93 -1.04 -22.94
N ARG A 239 14.76 0.13 -23.58
CA ARG A 239 15.41 0.40 -24.87
C ARG A 239 16.93 0.29 -24.77
N GLU A 240 17.53 0.96 -23.77
CA GLU A 240 18.97 0.89 -23.51
C GLU A 240 19.45 -0.56 -23.39
N LEU A 241 18.74 -1.34 -22.57
CA LEU A 241 19.08 -2.74 -22.33
C LEU A 241 18.92 -3.61 -23.58
N LEU A 242 17.84 -3.43 -24.35
CA LEU A 242 17.50 -4.24 -25.52
C LEU A 242 18.30 -3.86 -26.80
N THR A 243 18.91 -2.69 -26.82
CA THR A 243 19.81 -2.28 -27.92
C THR A 243 21.29 -2.43 -27.59
N SER A 244 21.63 -2.96 -26.41
CA SER A 244 23.02 -3.21 -26.02
C SER A 244 23.65 -4.36 -26.85
N ALA A 245 24.98 -4.35 -26.99
CA ALA A 245 25.71 -5.38 -27.72
C ALA A 245 25.49 -6.79 -27.12
N GLU A 246 25.34 -6.88 -25.80
CA GLU A 246 25.04 -8.12 -25.09
C GLU A 246 23.56 -8.18 -24.67
N ARG A 247 22.67 -7.98 -25.65
CA ARG A 247 21.22 -8.00 -25.42
C ARG A 247 20.80 -9.22 -24.58
N PRO A 248 20.09 -9.03 -23.43
CA PRO A 248 19.55 -10.14 -22.69
C PRO A 248 18.44 -10.85 -23.46
N THR A 249 18.24 -12.14 -23.19
CA THR A 249 17.13 -12.92 -23.72
C THR A 249 15.99 -13.08 -22.72
N ALA A 250 16.21 -12.67 -21.45
CA ALA A 250 15.19 -12.62 -20.42
C ALA A 250 15.35 -11.35 -19.60
N VAL A 251 14.25 -10.60 -19.37
CA VAL A 251 14.23 -9.36 -18.58
C VAL A 251 13.17 -9.44 -17.52
N LEU A 252 13.58 -9.16 -16.26
CA LEU A 252 12.68 -9.00 -15.14
C LEU A 252 12.51 -7.51 -14.85
N PHE A 253 11.26 -7.07 -14.70
CA PHE A 253 10.91 -5.69 -14.36
C PHE A 253 10.51 -5.56 -12.88
N ALA A 254 10.68 -4.37 -12.32
CA ALA A 254 10.38 -4.11 -10.91
C ALA A 254 8.87 -4.13 -10.60
N ASN A 255 8.00 -3.84 -11.57
CA ASN A 255 6.54 -4.00 -11.50
C ASN A 255 5.94 -4.31 -12.88
N ASP A 256 4.64 -4.61 -12.93
CA ASP A 256 3.93 -4.99 -14.15
C ASP A 256 3.73 -3.83 -15.12
N SER A 257 3.50 -2.61 -14.62
CA SER A 257 3.36 -1.42 -15.47
C SER A 257 4.66 -1.11 -16.22
N MET A 258 5.81 -1.31 -15.55
CA MET A 258 7.13 -1.21 -16.18
C MET A 258 7.35 -2.34 -17.20
N ALA A 259 6.91 -3.56 -16.90
CA ALA A 259 6.99 -4.70 -17.83
C ALA A 259 6.13 -4.49 -19.07
N ALA A 260 4.92 -3.93 -18.92
CA ALA A 260 4.07 -3.54 -20.05
C ALA A 260 4.77 -2.51 -20.96
N ALA A 261 5.43 -1.50 -20.38
CA ALA A 261 6.25 -0.56 -21.15
C ALA A 261 7.43 -1.26 -21.85
N GLY A 262 8.01 -2.26 -21.21
CA GLY A 262 9.05 -3.14 -21.79
C GLY A 262 8.54 -3.92 -23.00
N LEU A 263 7.35 -4.53 -22.93
CA LEU A 263 6.70 -5.24 -24.04
C LEU A 263 6.45 -4.30 -25.23
N VAL A 264 5.92 -3.09 -24.98
CA VAL A 264 5.72 -2.07 -26.03
C VAL A 264 7.06 -1.67 -26.65
N THR A 265 8.11 -1.52 -25.84
CA THR A 265 9.45 -1.17 -26.33
C THR A 265 10.05 -2.29 -27.18
N ALA A 266 9.96 -3.55 -26.76
CA ALA A 266 10.40 -4.71 -27.52
C ALA A 266 9.71 -4.76 -28.90
N ARG A 267 8.38 -4.61 -28.92
CA ARG A 267 7.59 -4.56 -30.15
C ARG A 267 8.04 -3.44 -31.10
N ARG A 268 8.30 -2.22 -30.58
CA ARG A 268 8.80 -1.09 -31.38
C ARG A 268 10.20 -1.32 -31.95
N LEU A 269 10.98 -2.16 -31.31
CA LEU A 269 12.30 -2.58 -31.78
C LEU A 269 12.26 -3.80 -32.71
N GLY A 270 11.07 -4.36 -32.99
CA GLY A 270 10.91 -5.54 -33.81
C GLY A 270 11.35 -6.85 -33.10
N ILE A 271 11.45 -6.84 -31.77
CA ILE A 271 11.86 -8.01 -30.97
C ILE A 271 10.62 -8.81 -30.60
N ASP A 272 10.60 -10.08 -30.99
CA ASP A 272 9.50 -10.98 -30.69
C ASP A 272 9.49 -11.44 -29.22
N VAL A 273 8.31 -11.37 -28.59
CA VAL A 273 8.07 -11.86 -27.24
C VAL A 273 6.96 -12.92 -27.31
N PRO A 274 7.22 -14.16 -26.92
CA PRO A 274 8.41 -14.64 -26.18
C PRO A 274 9.55 -15.20 -27.05
N GLY A 275 9.47 -15.24 -28.39
CA GLY A 275 10.38 -15.96 -29.26
C GLY A 275 11.85 -15.52 -29.17
N GLU A 276 12.11 -14.22 -29.00
CA GLU A 276 13.47 -13.66 -28.87
C GLU A 276 13.77 -13.11 -27.50
N LEU A 277 12.73 -12.77 -26.74
CA LEU A 277 12.83 -12.14 -25.42
C LEU A 277 11.75 -12.66 -24.50
N SER A 278 12.12 -13.19 -23.35
CA SER A 278 11.19 -13.44 -22.24
C SER A 278 11.08 -12.23 -21.32
N VAL A 279 9.85 -11.86 -20.92
CA VAL A 279 9.55 -10.73 -20.07
C VAL A 279 8.79 -11.19 -18.82
N VAL A 280 9.26 -10.77 -17.65
CA VAL A 280 8.61 -11.06 -16.36
C VAL A 280 8.34 -9.77 -15.61
N GLY A 281 7.10 -9.60 -15.12
CA GLY A 281 6.65 -8.51 -14.28
C GLY A 281 6.73 -8.81 -12.78
N HIS A 282 6.06 -7.97 -11.98
CA HIS A 282 5.93 -8.11 -10.54
C HIS A 282 4.67 -7.40 -10.07
N ASP A 283 3.88 -8.01 -9.21
CA ASP A 283 2.66 -7.66 -8.47
C ASP A 283 1.42 -8.46 -8.91
N ASP A 284 1.34 -8.94 -10.14
CA ASP A 284 0.21 -9.62 -10.78
C ASP A 284 -1.05 -8.73 -10.81
N LEU A 285 -0.88 -7.58 -11.42
CA LEU A 285 -1.98 -6.64 -11.64
C LEU A 285 -2.94 -7.14 -12.71
N PRO A 286 -4.23 -6.76 -12.70
CA PRO A 286 -5.22 -7.19 -13.68
C PRO A 286 -4.81 -6.98 -15.15
N LEU A 287 -3.99 -5.96 -15.40
CA LEU A 287 -3.48 -5.70 -16.75
C LEU A 287 -2.65 -6.86 -17.33
N CYS A 288 -2.06 -7.72 -16.49
CA CYS A 288 -1.21 -8.83 -16.95
C CYS A 288 -1.95 -9.82 -17.86
N GLU A 289 -3.24 -10.00 -17.64
CA GLU A 289 -4.10 -10.88 -18.46
C GLU A 289 -4.61 -10.20 -19.73
N LEU A 290 -4.60 -8.85 -19.75
CA LEU A 290 -5.11 -8.05 -20.87
C LEU A 290 -4.02 -7.70 -21.90
N LEU A 291 -2.74 -7.91 -21.55
CA LEU A 291 -1.62 -7.70 -22.45
C LEU A 291 -1.53 -8.82 -23.50
N HIS A 292 -0.91 -8.50 -24.64
CA HIS A 292 -0.57 -9.51 -25.65
C HIS A 292 0.91 -9.37 -26.06
N PRO A 293 1.72 -10.39 -25.73
CA PRO A 293 1.39 -11.62 -24.97
C PRO A 293 1.01 -11.33 -23.52
N ALA A 294 0.17 -12.20 -22.92
CA ALA A 294 -0.22 -12.10 -21.51
C ALA A 294 1.04 -12.22 -20.63
N LEU A 295 1.15 -11.32 -19.62
CA LEU A 295 2.38 -11.11 -18.87
C LEU A 295 2.59 -12.17 -17.77
N THR A 296 3.66 -12.93 -17.87
CA THR A 296 4.24 -13.72 -16.75
C THR A 296 4.72 -12.77 -15.68
N THR A 297 4.35 -13.01 -14.40
CA THR A 297 4.64 -12.08 -13.32
C THR A 297 4.78 -12.78 -11.98
N VAL A 298 5.28 -12.06 -10.97
CA VAL A 298 5.32 -12.51 -9.58
C VAL A 298 4.10 -11.94 -8.84
N ARG A 299 3.15 -12.80 -8.47
CA ARG A 299 1.98 -12.41 -7.66
C ARG A 299 2.38 -12.11 -6.25
N GLN A 300 1.94 -10.98 -5.72
CA GLN A 300 1.99 -10.61 -4.31
C GLN A 300 0.57 -10.57 -3.70
N ASP A 301 0.46 -10.87 -2.42
CA ASP A 301 -0.79 -10.73 -1.67
C ASP A 301 -0.93 -9.31 -1.11
N LEU A 302 -1.13 -8.33 -2.00
CA LEU A 302 -1.20 -6.91 -1.63
C LEU A 302 -2.43 -6.61 -0.74
N VAL A 303 -3.55 -7.25 -1.00
CA VAL A 303 -4.76 -7.15 -0.17
C VAL A 303 -4.49 -7.70 1.22
N GLY A 304 -3.88 -8.89 1.31
CA GLY A 304 -3.48 -9.50 2.59
C GLY A 304 -2.48 -8.63 3.36
N LEU A 305 -1.51 -8.02 2.67
CA LEU A 305 -0.55 -7.08 3.29
C LEU A 305 -1.24 -5.85 3.87
N GLY A 306 -2.15 -5.24 3.13
CA GLY A 306 -2.92 -4.08 3.59
C GLY A 306 -3.78 -4.40 4.80
N ARG A 307 -4.53 -5.52 4.75
CA ARG A 307 -5.36 -6.00 5.85
C ARG A 307 -4.52 -6.27 7.10
N ALA A 308 -3.43 -7.02 6.96
CA ALA A 308 -2.57 -7.35 8.09
C ALA A 308 -1.92 -6.11 8.72
N ALA A 309 -1.57 -5.09 7.93
CA ALA A 309 -1.04 -3.82 8.45
C ALA A 309 -2.09 -3.06 9.28
N ALA A 310 -3.32 -2.96 8.79
CA ALA A 310 -4.42 -2.35 9.52
C ALA A 310 -4.73 -3.11 10.83
N VAL A 311 -4.87 -4.44 10.77
CA VAL A 311 -5.13 -5.27 11.96
C VAL A 311 -3.99 -5.15 12.98
N THR A 312 -2.73 -5.19 12.54
CA THR A 312 -1.56 -5.00 13.42
C THR A 312 -1.63 -3.65 14.14
N LEU A 313 -1.97 -2.58 13.43
CA LEU A 313 -2.07 -1.26 14.01
C LEU A 313 -3.28 -1.14 14.95
N LEU A 314 -4.45 -1.67 14.56
CA LEU A 314 -5.65 -1.72 15.39
C LEU A 314 -5.44 -2.53 16.67
N ALA A 315 -4.71 -3.64 16.62
CA ALA A 315 -4.34 -4.44 17.79
C ALA A 315 -3.41 -3.65 18.71
N GLY A 316 -2.39 -2.99 18.16
CA GLY A 316 -1.51 -2.09 18.93
C GLY A 316 -2.26 -0.93 19.59
N LEU A 317 -3.35 -0.48 18.99
CA LEU A 317 -4.27 0.50 19.57
C LEU A 317 -5.26 -0.11 20.57
N GLY A 318 -5.32 -1.44 20.74
CA GLY A 318 -6.29 -2.12 21.60
C GLY A 318 -7.74 -1.98 21.09
N VAL A 319 -7.95 -1.91 19.78
CA VAL A 319 -9.27 -1.89 19.13
C VAL A 319 -9.75 -3.30 18.85
N VAL A 320 -8.84 -4.17 18.45
CA VAL A 320 -9.06 -5.59 18.20
C VAL A 320 -8.05 -6.42 19.02
N ASP A 321 -8.33 -7.69 19.23
CA ASP A 321 -7.46 -8.60 20.01
C ASP A 321 -6.25 -9.14 19.23
N GLY A 322 -6.15 -8.84 17.94
CA GLY A 322 -5.09 -9.35 17.06
C GLY A 322 -5.25 -10.82 16.65
N ALA A 323 -6.26 -11.52 17.12
CA ALA A 323 -6.52 -12.92 16.78
C ALA A 323 -6.90 -13.14 15.31
N GLY A 324 -7.25 -12.06 14.59
CA GLY A 324 -7.58 -12.06 13.16
C GLY A 324 -6.40 -11.82 12.21
N LEU A 325 -5.16 -11.94 12.68
CA LEU A 325 -3.96 -11.81 11.82
C LEU A 325 -3.82 -13.07 10.95
N GLU A 326 -4.41 -13.02 9.77
CA GLU A 326 -4.16 -14.02 8.73
C GLU A 326 -2.72 -13.92 8.22
N GLU A 327 -2.11 -15.06 7.96
CA GLU A 327 -0.77 -15.09 7.36
C GLU A 327 -0.83 -14.57 5.92
N VAL A 328 -0.01 -13.57 5.61
CA VAL A 328 0.14 -13.04 4.25
C VAL A 328 0.75 -14.12 3.36
N ARG A 329 0.08 -14.44 2.27
CA ARG A 329 0.54 -15.47 1.34
C ARG A 329 1.91 -15.13 0.75
N PRO A 330 2.82 -16.12 0.64
CA PRO A 330 4.13 -15.89 0.04
C PRO A 330 3.98 -15.55 -1.46
N PRO A 331 4.88 -14.71 -2.02
CA PRO A 331 4.87 -14.43 -3.45
C PRO A 331 5.10 -15.69 -4.29
N GLU A 332 4.40 -15.80 -5.41
CA GLU A 332 4.51 -16.92 -6.34
C GLU A 332 4.62 -16.47 -7.79
N LEU A 333 5.23 -17.29 -8.63
CA LEU A 333 5.32 -17.06 -10.07
C LEU A 333 3.99 -17.48 -10.72
N VAL A 334 3.43 -16.58 -11.53
CA VAL A 334 2.28 -16.84 -12.40
C VAL A 334 2.80 -16.83 -13.84
N VAL A 335 2.92 -18.02 -14.43
CA VAL A 335 3.40 -18.17 -15.81
C VAL A 335 2.26 -17.92 -16.79
N ARG A 336 2.50 -17.05 -17.78
CA ARG A 336 1.61 -16.74 -18.90
C ARG A 336 2.41 -16.83 -20.23
N GLU A 337 2.07 -15.99 -21.20
CA GLU A 337 2.57 -16.08 -22.58
C GLU A 337 3.88 -15.33 -22.82
N SER A 338 4.27 -14.39 -21.96
CA SER A 338 5.44 -13.51 -22.19
C SER A 338 6.80 -14.17 -21.91
N THR A 339 6.81 -15.48 -21.59
CA THR A 339 8.04 -16.26 -21.41
C THR A 339 8.01 -17.51 -22.28
N GLY A 340 9.12 -17.84 -22.93
CA GLY A 340 9.29 -18.99 -23.83
C GLY A 340 10.72 -19.52 -23.78
N PRO A 341 11.05 -20.56 -24.59
CA PRO A 341 12.40 -21.09 -24.71
C PRO A 341 13.40 -20.01 -25.15
N ALA A 342 14.62 -20.08 -24.61
CA ALA A 342 15.68 -19.16 -25.03
C ALA A 342 15.95 -19.29 -26.53
N PRO A 343 16.15 -18.16 -27.25
CA PRO A 343 16.53 -18.20 -28.65
C PRO A 343 17.87 -18.96 -28.84
N ARG A 344 17.97 -19.69 -29.94
CA ARG A 344 19.16 -20.47 -30.29
C ARG A 344 20.35 -19.60 -30.66
#